data_cc27c4aebc3b60801b726f86f271d3c4
#
_entry.id   cc27c4aebc3b60801b726f86f271d3c4
#
_cell.length_a   1.000
_cell.length_b   1.000
_cell.length_c   1.000
_cell.angle_alpha   90.00
_cell.angle_beta   90.00
_cell.angle_gamma   90.00
#
_symmetry.space_group_name_H-M   'P 1'
#
loop_
_entity.id
_entity.type
_entity.pdbx_description
1 polymer ?
#
loop_
_entity_poly.entity_id
_entity_poly.type
_entity_poly.pdbx_seq_one_letter_code
_entity_poly.pdbx_strand_id
1 'polypeptide(L)'
;MRHLIDIKDLSVNEIDELIKVAKDIIANPVKYQDKCNHKKLATLFFEPSTRTRLSFESAMMELGGNVIGFSSASSSSTAKGESVSDTIRTVGCYSDIIAMRHPKEGAALVASSKSTVPVINAGDGGHYHPTQTLTDLLTISCEKNRLDNLTIGLCGDLKFGRTVHSLITAMSRYTGIKFVLISPEELQIPEYIKQEILDKNGIEYIETNDIETHMNKLDILYMTRVQRERFFNEEDYLRLKDYYILNNTKLTNAKSDLCIMHPLPRVNEISVEVDDDPRACYFKQVRYGKYIRMALILKMLGIDV
;
A
#
# COMPACT_ATOMS: atom_id res chain seq x y z
N MET A 1 0.77 14.84 19.40
CA MET A 1 0.86 13.42 19.01
C MET A 1 0.47 13.32 17.54
N ARG A 2 1.18 12.53 16.75
CA ARG A 2 0.97 12.41 15.32
C ARG A 2 0.30 11.08 14.98
N HIS A 3 -0.59 11.06 13.99
CA HIS A 3 -1.23 9.86 13.43
C HIS A 3 -0.91 9.79 11.93
N LEU A 4 -1.03 8.61 11.31
CA LEU A 4 -0.95 8.43 9.88
C LEU A 4 -2.27 7.85 9.36
N ILE A 5 -3.11 8.68 8.78
CA ILE A 5 -4.44 8.31 8.26
C ILE A 5 -4.43 8.25 6.74
N ASP A 6 -3.82 9.24 6.08
CA ASP A 6 -3.63 9.34 4.63
C ASP A 6 -2.12 9.52 4.32
N ILE A 7 -1.70 9.16 3.12
CA ILE A 7 -0.34 9.42 2.64
C ILE A 7 -0.02 10.91 2.59
N LYS A 8 -1.04 11.76 2.44
CA LYS A 8 -0.92 13.23 2.47
C LYS A 8 -0.52 13.79 3.84
N ASP A 9 -0.66 13.02 4.92
CA ASP A 9 -0.19 13.40 6.26
C ASP A 9 1.34 13.45 6.34
N LEU A 10 2.03 12.88 5.37
CA LEU A 10 3.48 12.92 5.24
C LEU A 10 3.90 13.87 4.12
N SER A 11 4.85 14.76 4.39
CA SER A 11 5.54 15.52 3.34
C SER A 11 6.43 14.60 2.49
N VAL A 12 6.85 15.04 1.30
CA VAL A 12 7.78 14.30 0.44
C VAL A 12 9.08 14.03 1.21
N ASN A 13 9.64 15.03 1.88
CA ASN A 13 10.85 14.88 2.68
C ASN A 13 10.70 13.80 3.77
N GLU A 14 9.54 13.72 4.42
CA GLU A 14 9.29 12.70 5.44
C GLU A 14 9.15 11.31 4.86
N ILE A 15 8.60 11.18 3.66
CA ILE A 15 8.56 9.92 2.91
C ILE A 15 9.99 9.49 2.55
N ASP A 16 10.80 10.41 2.04
CA ASP A 16 12.19 10.14 1.65
C ASP A 16 13.05 9.75 2.86
N GLU A 17 12.83 10.40 4.02
CA GLU A 17 13.46 10.00 5.29
C GLU A 17 13.06 8.58 5.72
N LEU A 18 11.75 8.24 5.65
CA LEU A 18 11.27 6.90 5.96
C LEU A 18 11.90 5.85 5.04
N ILE A 19 12.01 6.14 3.75
CA ILE A 19 12.66 5.27 2.76
C ILE A 19 14.15 5.10 3.09
N LYS A 20 14.84 6.18 3.45
CA LYS A 20 16.25 6.13 3.86
C LYS A 20 16.44 5.25 5.10
N VAL A 21 15.62 5.43 6.11
CA VAL A 21 15.64 4.59 7.32
C VAL A 21 15.33 3.14 6.99
N ALA A 22 14.32 2.87 6.16
CA ALA A 22 13.97 1.51 5.75
C ALA A 22 15.12 0.83 4.98
N LYS A 23 15.83 1.55 4.12
CA LYS A 23 17.03 1.04 3.43
C LYS A 23 18.18 0.77 4.40
N ASP A 24 18.37 1.61 5.43
CA ASP A 24 19.38 1.36 6.47
C ASP A 24 19.00 0.12 7.31
N ILE A 25 17.72 -0.07 7.64
CA ILE A 25 17.24 -1.29 8.32
C ILE A 25 17.54 -2.55 7.49
N ILE A 26 17.32 -2.49 6.16
CA ILE A 26 17.63 -3.60 5.25
C ILE A 26 19.12 -3.94 5.28
N ALA A 27 19.98 -2.93 5.28
CA ALA A 27 21.44 -3.10 5.25
C ALA A 27 22.03 -3.49 6.63
N ASN A 28 21.45 -2.99 7.71
CA ASN A 28 21.99 -3.08 9.08
C ASN A 28 20.93 -3.53 10.09
N PRO A 29 20.28 -4.70 9.93
CA PRO A 29 19.12 -5.10 10.74
C PRO A 29 19.45 -5.20 12.24
N VAL A 30 20.63 -5.63 12.59
CA VAL A 30 21.08 -5.78 14.00
C VAL A 30 21.08 -4.45 14.77
N LYS A 31 21.36 -3.32 14.08
CA LYS A 31 21.30 -1.97 14.68
C LYS A 31 19.92 -1.62 15.24
N TYR A 32 18.87 -2.26 14.73
CA TYR A 32 17.48 -1.91 15.01
C TYR A 32 16.74 -2.90 15.92
N GLN A 33 17.30 -4.08 16.17
CA GLN A 33 16.64 -5.22 16.84
C GLN A 33 16.13 -4.92 18.27
N ASP A 34 16.66 -3.88 18.93
CA ASP A 34 16.33 -3.53 20.31
C ASP A 34 15.67 -2.14 20.44
N LYS A 35 15.38 -1.47 19.30
CA LYS A 35 14.89 -0.08 19.30
C LYS A 35 13.51 0.08 19.92
N CYS A 36 12.67 -0.96 19.89
CA CYS A 36 11.33 -0.96 20.47
C CYS A 36 11.22 -1.85 21.72
N ASN A 37 12.32 -2.09 22.44
CA ASN A 37 12.28 -2.84 23.72
C ASN A 37 11.24 -2.24 24.66
N HIS A 38 10.40 -3.12 25.26
CA HIS A 38 9.29 -2.77 26.15
C HIS A 38 8.12 -2.00 25.49
N LYS A 39 8.16 -1.73 24.19
CA LYS A 39 7.06 -1.12 23.47
C LYS A 39 6.05 -2.17 22.97
N LYS A 40 4.78 -1.77 22.88
CA LYS A 40 3.69 -2.63 22.44
C LYS A 40 2.96 -1.99 21.25
N LEU A 41 2.87 -2.73 20.16
CA LEU A 41 2.00 -2.43 19.03
C LEU A 41 0.67 -3.17 19.19
N ALA A 42 -0.44 -2.46 19.13
CA ALA A 42 -1.74 -3.08 19.00
C ALA A 42 -2.14 -3.21 17.52
N THR A 43 -2.43 -4.43 17.06
CA THR A 43 -2.96 -4.69 15.70
C THR A 43 -4.45 -4.97 15.78
N LEU A 44 -5.27 -3.96 15.41
CA LEU A 44 -6.74 -4.01 15.50
C LEU A 44 -7.34 -4.21 14.12
N PHE A 45 -7.55 -5.45 13.74
CA PHE A 45 -8.07 -5.82 12.42
C PHE A 45 -9.55 -6.18 12.51
N PHE A 46 -10.43 -5.22 12.26
CA PHE A 46 -11.88 -5.40 12.23
C PHE A 46 -12.37 -6.13 10.97
N GLU A 47 -11.54 -6.17 9.94
CA GLU A 47 -11.70 -7.05 8.78
C GLU A 47 -10.42 -7.87 8.54
N PRO A 48 -10.53 -9.11 8.02
CA PRO A 48 -9.37 -9.97 7.80
C PRO A 48 -8.35 -9.36 6.83
N SER A 49 -7.08 -9.40 7.21
CA SER A 49 -5.96 -9.04 6.34
C SER A 49 -4.69 -9.74 6.78
N THR A 50 -4.39 -10.88 6.17
CA THR A 50 -3.23 -11.70 6.52
C THR A 50 -1.91 -10.95 6.34
N ARG A 51 -1.65 -10.42 5.14
CA ARG A 51 -0.37 -9.78 4.81
C ARG A 51 -0.08 -8.54 5.63
N THR A 52 -1.04 -7.61 5.70
CA THR A 52 -0.83 -6.34 6.40
C THR A 52 -0.62 -6.57 7.89
N ARG A 53 -1.42 -7.45 8.50
CA ARG A 53 -1.31 -7.79 9.92
C ARG A 53 0.05 -8.41 10.22
N LEU A 54 0.40 -9.51 9.56
CA LEU A 54 1.67 -10.21 9.76
C LEU A 54 2.88 -9.30 9.50
N SER A 55 2.78 -8.38 8.52
CA SER A 55 3.85 -7.43 8.24
C SER A 55 4.07 -6.42 9.39
N PHE A 56 2.99 -5.90 10.01
CA PHE A 56 3.10 -5.03 11.18
C PHE A 56 3.62 -5.78 12.41
N GLU A 57 3.10 -6.97 12.65
CA GLU A 57 3.51 -7.81 13.77
C GLU A 57 5.00 -8.19 13.67
N SER A 58 5.42 -8.68 12.49
CA SER A 58 6.82 -8.98 12.22
C SER A 58 7.71 -7.74 12.34
N ALA A 59 7.27 -6.58 11.81
CA ALA A 59 8.02 -5.34 11.92
C ALA A 59 8.27 -4.93 13.38
N MET A 60 7.24 -5.01 14.24
CA MET A 60 7.39 -4.66 15.65
C MET A 60 8.27 -5.65 16.41
N MET A 61 8.12 -6.95 16.13
CA MET A 61 8.94 -7.98 16.78
C MET A 61 10.41 -7.90 16.36
N GLU A 62 10.71 -7.60 15.10
CA GLU A 62 12.10 -7.40 14.64
C GLU A 62 12.76 -6.12 15.21
N LEU A 63 11.96 -5.18 15.70
CA LEU A 63 12.44 -4.02 16.45
C LEU A 63 12.59 -4.29 17.96
N GLY A 64 12.35 -5.52 18.43
CA GLY A 64 12.42 -5.91 19.83
C GLY A 64 11.17 -5.62 20.66
N GLY A 65 10.09 -5.17 20.01
CA GLY A 65 8.82 -4.87 20.68
C GLY A 65 7.88 -6.07 20.76
N ASN A 66 6.73 -5.84 21.38
CA ASN A 66 5.69 -6.84 21.57
C ASN A 66 4.43 -6.47 20.79
N VAL A 67 3.58 -7.47 20.52
CA VAL A 67 2.33 -7.29 19.78
C VAL A 67 1.16 -7.81 20.59
N ILE A 68 0.07 -7.05 20.59
CA ILE A 68 -1.25 -7.44 21.09
C ILE A 68 -2.31 -7.13 20.04
N GLY A 69 -3.50 -7.68 20.15
CA GLY A 69 -4.59 -7.31 19.23
C GLY A 69 -5.51 -8.45 18.85
N PHE A 70 -6.29 -8.22 17.78
CA PHE A 70 -7.25 -9.19 17.23
C PHE A 70 -7.26 -9.16 15.70
N SER A 71 -7.74 -10.25 15.09
CA SER A 71 -7.72 -10.47 13.64
C SER A 71 -9.08 -10.30 12.95
N SER A 72 -10.15 -10.15 13.73
CA SER A 72 -11.51 -9.93 13.23
C SER A 72 -12.38 -9.24 14.27
N ALA A 73 -13.43 -8.54 13.83
CA ALA A 73 -14.42 -7.93 14.73
C ALA A 73 -15.09 -8.99 15.62
N SER A 74 -15.36 -10.19 15.10
CA SER A 74 -16.00 -11.29 15.81
C SER A 74 -15.20 -11.84 16.98
N SER A 75 -13.87 -11.63 16.99
CA SER A 75 -12.98 -12.05 18.09
C SER A 75 -12.69 -10.93 19.09
N SER A 76 -13.47 -9.85 19.05
CA SER A 76 -13.29 -8.68 19.93
C SER A 76 -14.62 -8.25 20.59
N SER A 77 -14.57 -7.30 21.52
CA SER A 77 -15.74 -6.69 22.16
C SER A 77 -16.68 -6.00 21.17
N THR A 78 -16.24 -5.70 19.96
CA THR A 78 -17.09 -5.18 18.87
C THR A 78 -18.26 -6.12 18.57
N ALA A 79 -18.07 -7.43 18.71
CA ALA A 79 -19.15 -8.42 18.58
C ALA A 79 -20.29 -8.22 19.59
N LYS A 80 -20.03 -7.48 20.70
CA LYS A 80 -21.02 -7.12 21.72
C LYS A 80 -21.55 -5.69 21.52
N GLY A 81 -21.18 -5.00 20.43
CA GLY A 81 -21.61 -3.63 20.11
C GLY A 81 -20.69 -2.53 20.62
N GLU A 82 -19.46 -2.84 21.08
CA GLU A 82 -18.49 -1.82 21.47
C GLU A 82 -18.14 -0.91 20.30
N SER A 83 -18.13 0.42 20.56
CA SER A 83 -17.79 1.41 19.53
C SER A 83 -16.29 1.41 19.22
N VAL A 84 -15.91 1.85 18.00
CA VAL A 84 -14.50 2.09 17.64
C VAL A 84 -13.84 3.04 18.64
N SER A 85 -14.55 4.07 19.10
CA SER A 85 -14.04 5.06 20.06
C SER A 85 -13.68 4.42 21.41
N ASP A 86 -14.51 3.53 21.91
CA ASP A 86 -14.26 2.88 23.19
C ASP A 86 -13.17 1.82 23.07
N THR A 87 -13.18 1.03 22.00
CA THR A 87 -12.09 0.09 21.69
C THR A 87 -10.74 0.80 21.65
N ILE A 88 -10.65 1.94 20.95
CA ILE A 88 -9.38 2.69 20.82
C ILE A 88 -8.91 3.25 22.17
N ARG A 89 -9.81 3.80 22.98
CA ARG A 89 -9.46 4.31 24.31
C ARG A 89 -8.97 3.18 25.23
N THR A 90 -9.67 2.06 25.21
CA THR A 90 -9.32 0.88 26.01
C THR A 90 -7.96 0.33 25.60
N VAL A 91 -7.76 0.10 24.29
CA VAL A 91 -6.49 -0.46 23.80
C VAL A 91 -5.33 0.53 23.97
N GLY A 92 -5.57 1.83 23.88
CA GLY A 92 -4.58 2.86 24.18
C GLY A 92 -4.01 2.80 25.62
N CYS A 93 -4.76 2.19 26.56
CA CYS A 93 -4.24 1.93 27.92
C CYS A 93 -3.23 0.79 27.99
N TYR A 94 -3.15 -0.05 26.95
CA TYR A 94 -2.34 -1.28 26.93
C TYR A 94 -1.19 -1.24 25.92
N SER A 95 -1.19 -0.27 25.00
CA SER A 95 -0.24 -0.19 23.88
C SER A 95 0.38 1.20 23.76
N ASP A 96 1.54 1.26 23.09
CA ASP A 96 2.26 2.51 22.78
C ASP A 96 1.90 3.05 21.39
N ILE A 97 1.39 2.18 20.50
CA ILE A 97 1.02 2.51 19.12
C ILE A 97 -0.05 1.53 18.63
N ILE A 98 -0.93 1.99 17.75
CA ILE A 98 -2.02 1.18 17.18
C ILE A 98 -1.93 1.17 15.66
N ALA A 99 -1.95 -0.02 15.05
CA ALA A 99 -2.22 -0.23 13.62
C ALA A 99 -3.65 -0.76 13.47
N MET A 100 -4.51 -0.01 12.80
CA MET A 100 -5.93 -0.31 12.69
C MET A 100 -6.35 -0.53 11.25
N ARG A 101 -7.11 -1.62 11.00
CA ARG A 101 -7.79 -1.89 9.74
C ARG A 101 -9.29 -2.04 9.96
N HIS A 102 -10.12 -1.35 9.17
CA HIS A 102 -11.56 -1.34 9.37
C HIS A 102 -12.32 -1.36 8.03
N PRO A 103 -13.49 -2.04 7.91
CA PRO A 103 -14.27 -2.06 6.67
C PRO A 103 -14.97 -0.73 6.34
N LYS A 104 -15.20 0.13 7.34
CA LYS A 104 -15.86 1.44 7.15
C LYS A 104 -14.83 2.53 6.90
N GLU A 105 -15.07 3.32 5.86
CA GLU A 105 -14.30 4.53 5.53
C GLU A 105 -14.36 5.55 6.67
N GLY A 106 -13.25 6.24 6.93
CA GLY A 106 -13.13 7.23 8.00
C GLY A 106 -12.97 6.65 9.42
N ALA A 107 -13.08 5.33 9.62
CA ALA A 107 -12.94 4.74 10.95
C ALA A 107 -11.57 5.01 11.59
N ALA A 108 -10.50 5.04 10.79
CA ALA A 108 -9.15 5.38 11.28
C ALA A 108 -9.06 6.85 11.73
N LEU A 109 -9.76 7.77 11.05
CA LEU A 109 -9.84 9.18 11.44
C LEU A 109 -10.59 9.34 12.77
N VAL A 110 -11.71 8.64 12.96
CA VAL A 110 -12.43 8.60 14.24
C VAL A 110 -11.52 8.06 15.34
N ALA A 111 -10.81 6.97 15.07
CA ALA A 111 -9.88 6.35 15.99
C ALA A 111 -8.78 7.35 16.42
N SER A 112 -8.16 8.06 15.48
CA SER A 112 -7.11 9.05 15.77
C SER A 112 -7.59 10.19 16.66
N SER A 113 -8.85 10.64 16.49
CA SER A 113 -9.44 11.71 17.32
C SER A 113 -9.72 11.31 18.78
N LYS A 114 -9.71 10.02 19.10
CA LYS A 114 -10.01 9.46 20.43
C LYS A 114 -8.83 8.76 21.09
N SER A 115 -7.76 8.52 20.34
CA SER A 115 -6.58 7.80 20.82
C SER A 115 -5.67 8.67 21.67
N THR A 116 -5.09 8.06 22.69
CA THR A 116 -3.99 8.63 23.51
C THR A 116 -2.62 8.19 23.03
N VAL A 117 -2.55 7.35 21.99
CA VAL A 117 -1.30 6.85 21.38
C VAL A 117 -1.38 7.02 19.86
N PRO A 118 -0.25 7.01 19.13
CA PRO A 118 -0.27 7.09 17.66
C PRO A 118 -1.13 6.01 17.01
N VAL A 119 -1.91 6.41 15.99
CA VAL A 119 -2.73 5.50 15.18
C VAL A 119 -2.21 5.49 13.75
N ILE A 120 -2.01 4.30 13.20
CA ILE A 120 -1.66 4.05 11.80
C ILE A 120 -2.86 3.40 11.11
N ASN A 121 -3.33 4.02 10.04
CA ASN A 121 -4.33 3.44 9.16
C ASN A 121 -3.71 2.29 8.34
N ALA A 122 -4.09 1.06 8.66
CA ALA A 122 -3.70 -0.16 7.93
C ALA A 122 -4.72 -0.55 6.83
N GLY A 123 -5.62 0.36 6.47
CA GLY A 123 -6.68 0.26 5.46
C GLY A 123 -8.06 0.50 6.03
N ASP A 124 -8.82 1.43 5.46
CA ASP A 124 -10.20 1.73 5.84
C ASP A 124 -11.15 1.68 4.64
N GLY A 125 -11.86 0.59 4.51
CA GLY A 125 -12.84 0.36 3.44
C GLY A 125 -12.23 0.49 2.04
N GLY A 126 -12.86 1.30 1.19
CA GLY A 126 -12.38 1.67 -0.15
C GLY A 126 -11.49 2.92 -0.19
N HIS A 127 -11.26 3.56 0.94
CA HIS A 127 -10.71 4.91 1.04
C HIS A 127 -9.18 4.94 0.96
N TYR A 128 -8.46 4.75 2.08
CA TYR A 128 -7.01 4.90 2.13
C TYR A 128 -6.28 3.65 2.59
N HIS A 129 -5.06 3.48 2.10
CA HIS A 129 -4.12 2.50 2.62
C HIS A 129 -2.67 3.05 2.59
N PRO A 130 -2.37 4.07 3.42
CA PRO A 130 -1.09 4.80 3.35
C PRO A 130 0.13 3.89 3.49
N THR A 131 0.02 2.80 4.26
CA THR A 131 1.16 1.89 4.44
C THR A 131 1.40 0.97 3.23
N GLN A 132 0.40 0.76 2.36
CA GLN A 132 0.63 0.12 1.07
C GLN A 132 1.35 1.08 0.13
N THR A 133 0.94 2.34 0.09
CA THR A 133 1.62 3.37 -0.70
C THR A 133 3.10 3.51 -0.30
N LEU A 134 3.40 3.55 1.00
CA LEU A 134 4.79 3.56 1.49
C LEU A 134 5.56 2.29 1.07
N THR A 135 4.90 1.13 1.07
CA THR A 135 5.48 -0.13 0.57
C THR A 135 5.84 -0.02 -0.91
N ASP A 136 4.93 0.54 -1.71
CA ASP A 136 5.12 0.71 -3.15
C ASP A 136 6.27 1.69 -3.43
N LEU A 137 6.32 2.82 -2.72
CA LEU A 137 7.40 3.82 -2.86
C LEU A 137 8.76 3.25 -2.45
N LEU A 138 8.86 2.49 -1.36
CA LEU A 138 10.11 1.82 -1.00
C LEU A 138 10.53 0.80 -2.06
N THR A 139 9.59 0.03 -2.60
CA THR A 139 9.86 -0.94 -3.68
C THR A 139 10.44 -0.23 -4.90
N ILE A 140 9.78 0.83 -5.38
CA ILE A 140 10.25 1.64 -6.50
C ILE A 140 11.64 2.18 -6.20
N SER A 141 11.85 2.76 -5.02
CA SER A 141 13.13 3.32 -4.62
C SER A 141 14.26 2.28 -4.49
N CYS A 142 13.96 1.03 -4.14
CA CYS A 142 14.95 -0.05 -4.09
C CYS A 142 15.26 -0.61 -5.48
N GLU A 143 14.26 -0.81 -6.33
CA GLU A 143 14.44 -1.46 -7.64
C GLU A 143 14.87 -0.45 -8.73
N LYS A 144 14.52 0.83 -8.61
CA LYS A 144 14.88 1.88 -9.60
C LYS A 144 15.92 2.88 -9.09
N ASN A 145 16.29 2.85 -7.81
CA ASN A 145 17.19 3.81 -7.14
C ASN A 145 16.77 5.29 -7.25
N ARG A 146 15.51 5.56 -7.62
CA ARG A 146 14.93 6.90 -7.73
C ARG A 146 13.41 6.85 -7.59
N LEU A 147 12.78 7.99 -7.34
CA LEU A 147 11.34 8.21 -7.35
C LEU A 147 10.91 9.28 -8.36
N ASP A 148 11.85 9.86 -9.07
CA ASP A 148 11.63 10.85 -10.12
C ASP A 148 11.89 10.28 -11.53
N ASN A 149 11.43 11.01 -12.56
CA ASN A 149 11.66 10.67 -13.97
C ASN A 149 11.29 9.21 -14.31
N LEU A 150 10.09 8.79 -13.92
CA LEU A 150 9.57 7.44 -14.12
C LEU A 150 8.30 7.43 -14.97
N THR A 151 8.20 6.46 -15.85
CA THR A 151 6.96 6.12 -16.57
C THR A 151 6.32 4.92 -15.89
N ILE A 152 5.13 5.12 -15.31
CA ILE A 152 4.42 4.14 -14.48
C ILE A 152 3.17 3.66 -15.22
N GLY A 153 3.13 2.39 -15.62
CA GLY A 153 1.95 1.72 -16.10
C GLY A 153 1.10 1.21 -14.95
N LEU A 154 -0.15 1.61 -14.88
CA LEU A 154 -1.14 1.12 -13.92
C LEU A 154 -2.15 0.29 -14.69
N CYS A 155 -2.26 -1.01 -14.40
CA CYS A 155 -3.03 -1.94 -15.22
C CYS A 155 -4.06 -2.71 -14.41
N GLY A 156 -5.31 -2.72 -14.88
CA GLY A 156 -6.42 -3.49 -14.33
C GLY A 156 -7.59 -2.64 -13.84
N ASP A 157 -8.00 -2.81 -12.60
CA ASP A 157 -9.08 -2.03 -11.97
C ASP A 157 -8.56 -0.67 -11.46
N LEU A 158 -8.68 0.36 -12.28
CA LEU A 158 -8.29 1.71 -11.92
C LEU A 158 -9.44 2.50 -11.27
N LYS A 159 -10.68 2.03 -11.45
CA LYS A 159 -11.87 2.70 -10.93
C LYS A 159 -12.04 2.54 -9.42
N PHE A 160 -11.90 1.32 -8.92
CA PHE A 160 -12.09 0.98 -7.51
C PHE A 160 -10.77 0.72 -6.77
N GLY A 161 -9.65 0.80 -7.49
CA GLY A 161 -8.32 0.49 -7.00
C GLY A 161 -7.75 1.56 -6.07
N ARG A 162 -8.12 1.57 -4.78
CA ARG A 162 -7.59 2.54 -3.79
C ARG A 162 -6.06 2.59 -3.74
N THR A 163 -5.37 1.47 -3.99
CA THR A 163 -3.90 1.44 -4.04
C THR A 163 -3.36 2.21 -5.23
N VAL A 164 -4.05 2.14 -6.37
CA VAL A 164 -3.75 2.92 -7.58
C VAL A 164 -3.92 4.41 -7.29
N HIS A 165 -5.08 4.82 -6.73
CA HIS A 165 -5.36 6.22 -6.43
C HIS A 165 -4.34 6.82 -5.45
N SER A 166 -3.99 6.06 -4.41
CA SER A 166 -2.99 6.49 -3.43
C SER A 166 -1.58 6.55 -4.03
N LEU A 167 -1.22 5.61 -4.92
CA LEU A 167 0.07 5.63 -5.62
C LEU A 167 0.17 6.81 -6.58
N ILE A 168 -0.88 7.08 -7.38
CA ILE A 168 -0.95 8.28 -8.22
C ILE A 168 -0.75 9.54 -7.36
N THR A 169 -1.51 9.67 -6.27
CA THR A 169 -1.41 10.82 -5.36
C THR A 169 0.00 11.01 -4.80
N ALA A 170 0.68 9.93 -4.44
CA ALA A 170 2.02 10.01 -3.89
C ALA A 170 3.06 10.33 -4.97
N MET A 171 3.02 9.63 -6.10
CA MET A 171 4.00 9.78 -7.18
C MET A 171 3.85 11.12 -7.92
N SER A 172 2.65 11.70 -8.02
CA SER A 172 2.43 13.03 -8.60
C SER A 172 3.11 14.17 -7.84
N ARG A 173 3.70 13.89 -6.69
CA ARG A 173 4.46 14.85 -5.87
C ARG A 173 5.97 14.82 -6.20
N TYR A 174 6.41 13.89 -7.06
CA TYR A 174 7.78 13.76 -7.54
C TYR A 174 7.90 14.30 -8.97
N THR A 175 9.09 14.75 -9.35
CA THR A 175 9.33 15.40 -10.65
C THR A 175 9.45 14.38 -11.79
N GLY A 176 8.93 14.72 -12.97
CA GLY A 176 9.13 13.95 -14.20
C GLY A 176 8.36 12.61 -14.23
N ILE A 177 7.27 12.50 -13.48
CA ILE A 177 6.42 11.31 -13.47
C ILE A 177 5.46 11.37 -14.66
N LYS A 178 5.29 10.22 -15.31
CA LYS A 178 4.30 9.98 -16.38
C LYS A 178 3.51 8.72 -16.07
N PHE A 179 2.21 8.75 -16.34
CA PHE A 179 1.36 7.57 -16.17
C PHE A 179 0.86 7.02 -17.51
N VAL A 180 0.81 5.70 -17.59
CA VAL A 180 0.04 4.97 -18.62
C VAL A 180 -1.06 4.21 -17.89
N LEU A 181 -2.29 4.68 -18.05
CA LEU A 181 -3.49 4.17 -17.36
C LEU A 181 -4.13 3.11 -18.27
N ILE A 182 -3.94 1.83 -17.90
CA ILE A 182 -4.29 0.68 -18.73
C ILE A 182 -5.50 -0.01 -18.13
N SER A 183 -6.68 0.19 -18.71
CA SER A 183 -7.92 -0.41 -18.21
C SER A 183 -8.96 -0.56 -19.30
N PRO A 184 -9.93 -1.50 -19.15
CA PRO A 184 -11.14 -1.45 -19.95
C PRO A 184 -11.95 -0.19 -19.63
N GLU A 185 -12.84 0.21 -20.52
CA GLU A 185 -13.61 1.46 -20.42
C GLU A 185 -14.38 1.56 -19.10
N GLU A 186 -14.95 0.46 -18.62
CA GLU A 186 -15.75 0.40 -17.41
C GLU A 186 -14.94 0.56 -16.10
N LEU A 187 -13.61 0.33 -16.19
CA LEU A 187 -12.69 0.36 -15.06
C LEU A 187 -11.66 1.49 -15.14
N GLN A 188 -11.91 2.49 -15.97
CA GLN A 188 -11.05 3.68 -16.09
C GLN A 188 -10.94 4.44 -14.78
N ILE A 189 -9.84 5.17 -14.66
CA ILE A 189 -9.58 6.04 -13.50
C ILE A 189 -10.71 7.06 -13.34
N PRO A 190 -11.21 7.31 -12.12
CA PRO A 190 -12.25 8.31 -11.88
C PRO A 190 -11.84 9.72 -12.29
N GLU A 191 -12.78 10.49 -12.83
CA GLU A 191 -12.54 11.83 -13.32
C GLU A 191 -11.96 12.78 -12.26
N TYR A 192 -12.38 12.64 -10.99
CA TYR A 192 -11.85 13.46 -9.91
C TYR A 192 -10.34 13.23 -9.66
N ILE A 193 -9.81 12.03 -9.92
CA ILE A 193 -8.37 11.75 -9.84
C ILE A 193 -7.62 12.46 -10.97
N LYS A 194 -8.19 12.45 -12.19
CA LYS A 194 -7.61 13.17 -13.31
C LYS A 194 -7.53 14.66 -13.02
N GLN A 195 -8.66 15.27 -12.72
CA GLN A 195 -8.76 16.72 -12.52
C GLN A 195 -8.02 17.23 -11.30
N GLU A 196 -8.21 16.59 -10.14
CA GLU A 196 -7.68 17.11 -8.87
C GLU A 196 -6.23 16.73 -8.61
N ILE A 197 -5.72 15.67 -9.26
CA ILE A 197 -4.36 15.19 -9.02
C ILE A 197 -3.50 15.30 -10.26
N LEU A 198 -3.89 14.70 -11.38
CA LEU A 198 -3.04 14.67 -12.57
C LEU A 198 -2.97 16.03 -13.25
N ASP A 199 -4.09 16.58 -13.65
CA ASP A 199 -4.16 17.85 -14.38
C ASP A 199 -3.70 19.03 -13.52
N LYS A 200 -4.14 19.06 -12.26
CA LYS A 200 -3.75 20.12 -11.31
C LYS A 200 -2.26 20.20 -11.05
N ASN A 201 -1.56 19.05 -11.08
CA ASN A 201 -0.11 18.98 -10.91
C ASN A 201 0.66 18.95 -12.24
N GLY A 202 -0.02 19.08 -13.39
CA GLY A 202 0.59 19.06 -14.72
C GLY A 202 1.27 17.71 -15.05
N ILE A 203 0.73 16.61 -14.56
CA ILE A 203 1.25 15.27 -14.76
C ILE A 203 0.80 14.75 -16.12
N GLU A 204 1.75 14.35 -16.96
CA GLU A 204 1.47 13.72 -18.26
C GLU A 204 0.91 12.31 -18.07
N TYR A 205 -0.21 12.00 -18.71
CA TYR A 205 -0.76 10.64 -18.71
C TYR A 205 -1.41 10.27 -20.02
N ILE A 206 -1.52 8.96 -20.26
CA ILE A 206 -2.18 8.35 -21.42
C ILE A 206 -3.18 7.32 -20.89
N GLU A 207 -4.43 7.34 -21.39
CA GLU A 207 -5.41 6.28 -21.15
C GLU A 207 -5.42 5.32 -22.35
N THR A 208 -5.39 4.02 -22.08
CA THR A 208 -5.39 2.97 -23.10
C THR A 208 -6.00 1.68 -22.55
N ASN A 209 -6.48 0.83 -23.42
CA ASN A 209 -6.88 -0.54 -23.11
C ASN A 209 -5.84 -1.59 -23.56
N ASP A 210 -4.74 -1.17 -24.16
CA ASP A 210 -3.68 -2.05 -24.66
C ASP A 210 -2.41 -1.94 -23.84
N ILE A 211 -2.08 -3.03 -23.15
CA ILE A 211 -0.87 -3.13 -22.32
C ILE A 211 0.41 -3.24 -23.16
N GLU A 212 0.34 -3.83 -24.38
CA GLU A 212 1.53 -4.18 -25.17
C GLU A 212 2.13 -2.96 -25.88
N THR A 213 1.28 -2.05 -26.36
CA THR A 213 1.70 -0.85 -27.12
C THR A 213 2.67 0.05 -26.34
N HIS A 214 2.55 0.09 -25.01
CA HIS A 214 3.36 0.96 -24.19
C HIS A 214 4.42 0.23 -23.35
N MET A 215 4.47 -1.10 -23.40
CA MET A 215 5.32 -1.93 -22.54
C MET A 215 6.79 -1.52 -22.58
N ASN A 216 7.33 -1.18 -23.75
CA ASN A 216 8.72 -0.77 -23.95
C ASN A 216 9.08 0.60 -23.34
N LYS A 217 8.09 1.39 -22.94
CA LYS A 217 8.28 2.72 -22.32
C LYS A 217 8.25 2.67 -20.81
N LEU A 218 7.63 1.62 -20.22
CA LEU A 218 7.40 1.54 -18.78
C LEU A 218 8.70 1.29 -18.01
N ASP A 219 8.88 2.03 -16.93
CA ASP A 219 9.86 1.73 -15.88
C ASP A 219 9.24 0.85 -14.79
N ILE A 220 7.93 1.00 -14.59
CA ILE A 220 7.14 0.25 -13.60
C ILE A 220 5.85 -0.19 -14.27
N LEU A 221 5.47 -1.45 -14.02
CA LEU A 221 4.16 -1.98 -14.32
C LEU A 221 3.49 -2.41 -13.02
N TYR A 222 2.47 -1.67 -12.59
CA TYR A 222 1.69 -1.97 -11.41
C TYR A 222 0.39 -2.67 -11.81
N MET A 223 0.34 -3.97 -11.59
CA MET A 223 -0.84 -4.78 -11.90
C MET A 223 -1.83 -4.77 -10.74
N THR A 224 -3.12 -4.75 -11.03
CA THR A 224 -4.18 -4.88 -10.04
C THR A 224 -5.19 -5.94 -10.47
N ARG A 225 -5.78 -6.64 -9.51
CA ARG A 225 -6.88 -7.54 -9.80
C ARG A 225 -8.19 -6.77 -9.98
N VAL A 226 -9.10 -7.33 -10.75
CA VAL A 226 -10.50 -6.87 -10.81
C VAL A 226 -11.20 -7.33 -9.51
N GLN A 227 -11.75 -6.38 -8.75
CA GLN A 227 -12.29 -6.62 -7.41
C GLN A 227 -13.75 -7.08 -7.48
N ARG A 228 -14.02 -8.40 -7.43
CA ARG A 228 -15.37 -8.99 -7.48
C ARG A 228 -16.33 -8.31 -6.49
N GLU A 229 -15.86 -8.01 -5.30
CA GLU A 229 -16.61 -7.40 -4.20
C GLU A 229 -17.12 -5.97 -4.49
N ARG A 230 -16.75 -5.38 -5.63
CA ARG A 230 -17.17 -4.04 -6.07
C ARG A 230 -18.21 -4.06 -7.20
N PHE A 231 -18.52 -5.23 -7.74
CA PHE A 231 -19.50 -5.37 -8.81
C PHE A 231 -20.88 -5.70 -8.26
N PHE A 232 -21.89 -5.00 -8.74
CA PHE A 232 -23.30 -5.32 -8.46
C PHE A 232 -23.81 -6.50 -9.30
N ASN A 233 -23.24 -6.66 -10.51
CA ASN A 233 -23.59 -7.71 -11.45
C ASN A 233 -22.41 -8.67 -11.63
N GLU A 234 -22.66 -9.96 -11.43
CA GLU A 234 -21.65 -11.01 -11.58
C GLU A 234 -21.21 -11.19 -13.06
N GLU A 235 -22.11 -10.93 -14.00
CA GLU A 235 -21.79 -11.04 -15.44
C GLU A 235 -20.71 -10.03 -15.85
N ASP A 236 -20.80 -8.79 -15.37
CA ASP A 236 -19.79 -7.76 -15.63
C ASP A 236 -18.43 -8.15 -15.03
N TYR A 237 -18.42 -8.68 -13.81
CA TYR A 237 -17.18 -9.21 -13.22
C TYR A 237 -16.59 -10.34 -14.06
N LEU A 238 -17.40 -11.33 -14.47
CA LEU A 238 -16.93 -12.48 -15.26
C LEU A 238 -16.34 -12.06 -16.61
N ARG A 239 -16.90 -11.02 -17.24
CA ARG A 239 -16.41 -10.45 -18.49
C ARG A 239 -15.07 -9.74 -18.33
N LEU A 240 -14.84 -9.07 -17.20
CA LEU A 240 -13.69 -8.18 -16.98
C LEU A 240 -12.55 -8.82 -16.17
N LYS A 241 -12.81 -9.87 -15.39
CA LYS A 241 -11.83 -10.48 -14.47
C LYS A 241 -10.55 -10.99 -15.17
N ASP A 242 -10.67 -11.45 -16.41
CA ASP A 242 -9.58 -12.04 -17.21
C ASP A 242 -9.13 -11.10 -18.35
N TYR A 243 -9.55 -9.84 -18.31
CA TYR A 243 -9.24 -8.88 -19.38
C TYR A 243 -7.73 -8.67 -19.57
N TYR A 244 -7.00 -8.57 -18.46
CA TYR A 244 -5.54 -8.51 -18.46
C TYR A 244 -4.95 -9.69 -17.72
N ILE A 245 -4.26 -10.54 -18.46
CA ILE A 245 -3.41 -11.59 -17.91
C ILE A 245 -1.98 -11.31 -18.37
N LEU A 246 -1.12 -10.89 -17.47
CA LEU A 246 0.29 -10.70 -17.74
C LEU A 246 0.99 -12.06 -17.84
N ASN A 247 1.69 -12.30 -18.93
CA ASN A 247 2.47 -13.52 -19.18
C ASN A 247 3.82 -13.16 -19.82
N ASN A 248 4.70 -14.13 -20.00
CA ASN A 248 6.03 -13.91 -20.55
C ASN A 248 5.99 -13.35 -21.99
N THR A 249 5.00 -13.71 -22.80
CA THR A 249 4.84 -13.18 -24.17
C THR A 249 4.66 -11.68 -24.18
N LYS A 250 3.80 -11.16 -23.29
CA LYS A 250 3.55 -9.71 -23.18
C LYS A 250 4.75 -8.93 -22.65
N LEU A 251 5.69 -9.61 -22.00
CA LEU A 251 6.92 -9.01 -21.45
C LEU A 251 8.08 -8.98 -22.46
N THR A 252 7.89 -9.51 -23.68
CA THR A 252 8.97 -9.64 -24.68
C THR A 252 9.59 -8.28 -25.03
N ASN A 253 8.77 -7.24 -25.19
CA ASN A 253 9.22 -5.89 -25.55
C ASN A 253 9.44 -4.98 -24.34
N ALA A 254 9.34 -5.49 -23.12
CA ALA A 254 9.54 -4.70 -21.92
C ALA A 254 11.04 -4.38 -21.70
N LYS A 255 11.31 -3.27 -21.01
CA LYS A 255 12.67 -2.94 -20.59
C LYS A 255 13.25 -4.06 -19.72
N SER A 256 14.56 -4.29 -19.83
CA SER A 256 15.27 -5.30 -19.02
C SER A 256 15.23 -4.97 -17.52
N ASP A 257 15.07 -3.70 -17.17
CA ASP A 257 14.98 -3.19 -15.81
C ASP A 257 13.53 -2.81 -15.40
N LEU A 258 12.50 -3.26 -16.13
CA LEU A 258 11.10 -3.08 -15.75
C LEU A 258 10.89 -3.63 -14.32
N CYS A 259 10.16 -2.88 -13.49
CA CYS A 259 9.74 -3.38 -12.18
C CYS A 259 8.26 -3.74 -12.20
N ILE A 260 7.93 -5.03 -12.12
CA ILE A 260 6.56 -5.54 -12.11
C ILE A 260 6.09 -5.63 -10.66
N MET A 261 5.07 -4.87 -10.31
CA MET A 261 4.52 -4.73 -8.96
C MET A 261 3.08 -5.21 -8.89
N HIS A 262 2.65 -5.65 -7.71
CA HIS A 262 1.28 -6.04 -7.43
C HIS A 262 1.00 -5.96 -5.92
N PRO A 263 -0.11 -5.35 -5.45
CA PRO A 263 -0.39 -5.21 -4.02
C PRO A 263 -0.80 -6.52 -3.34
N LEU A 264 -1.05 -7.57 -4.13
CA LEU A 264 -1.55 -8.88 -3.68
C LEU A 264 -2.86 -8.81 -2.85
N PRO A 265 -3.71 -9.86 -2.86
CA PRO A 265 -3.50 -11.13 -3.54
C PRO A 265 -3.71 -11.01 -5.05
N ARG A 266 -2.94 -11.74 -5.83
CA ARG A 266 -3.29 -12.00 -7.23
C ARG A 266 -4.20 -13.23 -7.32
N VAL A 267 -4.98 -13.31 -8.40
CA VAL A 267 -5.77 -14.48 -8.77
C VAL A 267 -5.19 -15.06 -10.06
N ASN A 268 -5.46 -14.44 -11.20
CA ASN A 268 -5.01 -14.89 -12.52
C ASN A 268 -4.45 -13.75 -13.40
N GLU A 269 -4.49 -12.51 -12.92
CA GLU A 269 -4.02 -11.32 -13.66
C GLU A 269 -2.51 -11.30 -13.89
N ILE A 270 -1.76 -12.14 -13.20
CA ILE A 270 -0.34 -12.45 -13.49
C ILE A 270 -0.18 -13.96 -13.52
N SER A 271 0.24 -14.51 -14.65
CA SER A 271 0.54 -15.93 -14.81
C SER A 271 1.69 -16.37 -13.89
N VAL A 272 1.63 -17.59 -13.38
CA VAL A 272 2.64 -18.14 -12.46
C VAL A 272 4.04 -18.17 -13.09
N GLU A 273 4.15 -18.35 -14.40
CA GLU A 273 5.42 -18.34 -15.12
C GLU A 273 6.20 -17.01 -15.01
N VAL A 274 5.49 -15.89 -14.70
CA VAL A 274 6.12 -14.58 -14.49
C VAL A 274 6.86 -14.50 -13.14
N ASP A 275 6.60 -15.43 -12.21
CA ASP A 275 7.27 -15.45 -10.91
C ASP A 275 8.78 -15.64 -11.01
N ASP A 276 9.22 -16.33 -12.05
CA ASP A 276 10.65 -16.61 -12.32
C ASP A 276 11.32 -15.50 -13.16
N ASP A 277 10.56 -14.51 -13.64
CA ASP A 277 11.11 -13.35 -14.34
C ASP A 277 11.85 -12.43 -13.34
N PRO A 278 13.12 -12.07 -13.60
CA PRO A 278 13.89 -11.22 -12.69
C PRO A 278 13.24 -9.82 -12.46
N ARG A 279 12.36 -9.38 -13.35
CA ARG A 279 11.59 -8.14 -13.27
C ARG A 279 10.39 -8.24 -12.33
N ALA A 280 9.98 -9.45 -11.90
CA ALA A 280 8.88 -9.67 -10.97
C ALA A 280 9.27 -9.24 -9.55
N CYS A 281 8.72 -8.11 -9.10
CA CYS A 281 9.09 -7.50 -7.82
C CYS A 281 8.02 -7.68 -6.72
N TYR A 282 6.85 -8.23 -7.01
CA TYR A 282 5.71 -8.24 -6.09
C TYR A 282 5.94 -9.06 -4.81
N PHE A 283 6.79 -10.07 -4.79
CA PHE A 283 7.19 -10.75 -3.55
C PHE A 283 8.29 -9.99 -2.79
N LYS A 284 9.21 -9.33 -3.51
CA LYS A 284 10.15 -8.37 -2.89
C LYS A 284 9.38 -7.21 -2.25
N GLN A 285 8.34 -6.70 -2.93
CA GLN A 285 7.43 -5.67 -2.44
C GLN A 285 6.79 -6.06 -1.09
N VAL A 286 6.34 -7.31 -0.91
CA VAL A 286 5.86 -7.80 0.39
C VAL A 286 6.94 -7.68 1.46
N ARG A 287 8.18 -8.07 1.15
CA ARG A 287 9.32 -7.97 2.06
C ARG A 287 9.66 -6.51 2.40
N TYR A 288 9.69 -5.63 1.40
CA TYR A 288 9.90 -4.19 1.60
C TYR A 288 8.81 -3.56 2.46
N GLY A 289 7.58 -4.06 2.36
CA GLY A 289 6.47 -3.66 3.21
C GLY A 289 6.74 -3.82 4.71
N LYS A 290 7.46 -4.86 5.11
CA LYS A 290 7.88 -5.03 6.50
C LYS A 290 8.87 -3.93 6.92
N TYR A 291 9.90 -3.68 6.13
CA TYR A 291 10.94 -2.71 6.46
C TYR A 291 10.44 -1.27 6.53
N ILE A 292 9.55 -0.87 5.61
CA ILE A 292 8.97 0.47 5.68
C ILE A 292 8.04 0.63 6.89
N ARG A 293 7.36 -0.44 7.32
CA ARG A 293 6.57 -0.44 8.56
C ARG A 293 7.46 -0.37 9.80
N MET A 294 8.66 -0.98 9.79
CA MET A 294 9.65 -0.79 10.86
C MET A 294 10.05 0.69 10.97
N ALA A 295 10.44 1.32 9.86
CA ALA A 295 10.78 2.74 9.84
C ALA A 295 9.61 3.63 10.29
N LEU A 296 8.39 3.31 9.85
CA LEU A 296 7.18 4.03 10.24
C LEU A 296 6.90 3.90 11.74
N ILE A 297 7.02 2.71 12.33
CA ILE A 297 6.82 2.47 13.77
C ILE A 297 7.82 3.32 14.57
N LEU A 298 9.10 3.33 14.21
CA LEU A 298 10.12 4.14 14.86
C LEU A 298 9.77 5.63 14.80
N LYS A 299 9.42 6.15 13.64
CA LYS A 299 9.01 7.56 13.45
C LYS A 299 7.78 7.91 14.29
N MET A 300 6.76 7.05 14.32
CA MET A 300 5.51 7.30 15.05
C MET A 300 5.69 7.24 16.57
N LEU A 301 6.64 6.44 17.05
CA LEU A 301 7.03 6.38 18.46
C LEU A 301 8.02 7.48 18.86
N GLY A 302 8.53 8.27 17.91
CA GLY A 302 9.54 9.30 18.17
C GLY A 302 10.89 8.70 18.60
N ILE A 303 11.25 7.53 18.07
CA ILE A 303 12.52 6.85 18.36
C ILE A 303 13.55 7.30 17.33
N ASP A 304 14.64 7.89 17.81
CA ASP A 304 15.77 8.33 16.99
C ASP A 304 16.56 7.12 16.42
N VAL A 305 17.00 7.26 15.16
CA VAL A 305 17.64 6.18 14.39
C VAL A 305 18.92 6.64 13.68
#